data_9e87325c3facf8a125f6920f054444e4
#
_entry.id   9e87325c3facf8a125f6920f054444e4
#
_cell.length_a   1.000
_cell.length_b   1.000
_cell.length_c   1.000
_cell.angle_alpha   90.00
_cell.angle_beta   90.00
_cell.angle_gamma   90.00
#
_symmetry.space_group_name_H-M   'P 1'
#
loop_
_entity.id
_entity.type
_entity.pdbx_description
1 polymer ?
#
loop_
_entity_poly.entity_id
_entity_poly.type
_entity_poly.pdbx_seq_one_letter_code
_entity_poly.pdbx_strand_id
1 'polypeptide(L)'
;MDLDGAGVVVTGAGHGIGRALAHKMAAEGARVVVNDLDEDAVRQVATETGGTEVAGDAASEDGVAELVASARDHLGKIDVYFANAGIDVGHGLDAPAEDWARAVEVNVMGHVRAAQQLVPAWLETGGGRFVVTASAAGLLTMLGSPVYSVTKHAAIGFAEWLSATYGHRGVVVQAICPQGVKTRMLDEAGALQGILSRDTALEPEDVAEAVWQGMQDDRFLILPHPEVAKYYAFRATNTDGWLAGMRRLQAKLDAAAEASGPAS
;
A
#
# COMPACT_ATOMS: atom_id res chain seq x y z
N MET A 1 8.83 -18.70 -1.01
CA MET A 1 9.19 -18.33 0.38
C MET A 1 8.35 -19.20 1.33
N ASP A 2 8.95 -19.79 2.35
CA ASP A 2 8.24 -20.47 3.43
C ASP A 2 7.98 -19.45 4.55
N LEU A 3 6.76 -19.38 5.06
CA LEU A 3 6.39 -18.48 6.16
C LEU A 3 6.16 -19.20 7.49
N ASP A 4 6.33 -20.52 7.53
CA ASP A 4 6.12 -21.27 8.79
C ASP A 4 7.04 -20.75 9.90
N GLY A 5 6.44 -20.18 10.94
CA GLY A 5 7.12 -19.53 12.05
C GLY A 5 7.79 -18.16 11.74
N ALA A 6 7.73 -17.66 10.51
CA ALA A 6 8.31 -16.37 10.15
C ALA A 6 7.61 -15.20 10.87
N GLY A 7 8.38 -14.18 11.28
CA GLY A 7 7.85 -12.97 11.90
C GLY A 7 7.38 -11.96 10.85
N VAL A 8 6.09 -11.64 10.84
CA VAL A 8 5.46 -10.73 9.88
C VAL A 8 4.82 -9.55 10.60
N VAL A 9 5.06 -8.34 10.12
CA VAL A 9 4.38 -7.11 10.58
C VAL A 9 3.51 -6.56 9.46
N VAL A 10 2.27 -6.18 9.77
CA VAL A 10 1.36 -5.54 8.82
C VAL A 10 0.84 -4.24 9.43
N THR A 11 1.12 -3.10 8.78
CA THR A 11 0.59 -1.79 9.18
C THR A 11 -0.72 -1.48 8.47
N GLY A 12 -1.63 -0.70 9.11
CA GLY A 12 -2.97 -0.49 8.57
C GLY A 12 -3.77 -1.79 8.47
N ALA A 13 -3.59 -2.68 9.44
CA ALA A 13 -4.12 -4.05 9.41
C ALA A 13 -5.55 -4.18 9.94
N GLY A 14 -6.13 -3.12 10.50
CA GLY A 14 -7.50 -3.15 11.03
C GLY A 14 -8.57 -3.41 9.94
N HIS A 15 -8.31 -2.98 8.71
CA HIS A 15 -9.32 -2.98 7.65
C HIS A 15 -8.73 -3.34 6.27
N GLY A 16 -9.61 -3.62 5.30
CA GLY A 16 -9.30 -3.72 3.88
C GLY A 16 -8.12 -4.63 3.54
N ILE A 17 -7.20 -4.13 2.71
CA ILE A 17 -6.03 -4.89 2.23
C ILE A 17 -5.14 -5.35 3.39
N GLY A 18 -4.89 -4.48 4.38
CA GLY A 18 -4.03 -4.82 5.51
C GLY A 18 -4.60 -5.98 6.34
N ARG A 19 -5.91 -5.96 6.62
CA ARG A 19 -6.60 -7.06 7.30
C ARG A 19 -6.49 -8.36 6.50
N ALA A 20 -6.75 -8.31 5.21
CA ALA A 20 -6.65 -9.49 4.33
C ALA A 20 -5.22 -10.04 4.26
N LEU A 21 -4.20 -9.17 4.21
CA LEU A 21 -2.78 -9.57 4.29
C LEU A 21 -2.47 -10.27 5.62
N ALA A 22 -2.92 -9.71 6.74
CA ALA A 22 -2.69 -10.32 8.05
C ALA A 22 -3.28 -11.73 8.13
N HIS A 23 -4.53 -11.91 7.68
CA HIS A 23 -5.17 -13.22 7.61
C HIS A 23 -4.42 -14.20 6.68
N LYS A 24 -4.04 -13.73 5.48
CA LYS A 24 -3.32 -14.57 4.53
C LYS A 24 -1.97 -15.03 5.09
N MET A 25 -1.18 -14.13 5.67
CA MET A 25 0.12 -14.47 6.23
C MET A 25 -0.01 -15.44 7.42
N ALA A 26 -0.99 -15.25 8.30
CA ALA A 26 -1.27 -16.16 9.39
C ALA A 26 -1.69 -17.55 8.88
N ALA A 27 -2.53 -17.63 7.85
CA ALA A 27 -2.95 -18.90 7.23
C ALA A 27 -1.78 -19.66 6.58
N GLU A 28 -0.72 -18.94 6.15
CA GLU A 28 0.51 -19.54 5.64
C GLU A 28 1.56 -19.87 6.74
N GLY A 29 1.17 -19.80 8.01
CA GLY A 29 1.99 -20.22 9.16
C GLY A 29 2.84 -19.13 9.80
N ALA A 30 2.71 -17.87 9.38
CA ALA A 30 3.46 -16.76 9.97
C ALA A 30 2.95 -16.38 11.36
N ARG A 31 3.88 -15.92 12.21
CA ARG A 31 3.54 -15.21 13.45
C ARG A 31 3.35 -13.73 13.09
N VAL A 32 2.14 -13.22 13.26
CA VAL A 32 1.77 -11.89 12.75
C VAL A 32 1.65 -10.87 13.88
N VAL A 33 2.28 -9.72 13.71
CA VAL A 33 1.99 -8.49 14.45
C VAL A 33 1.15 -7.60 13.55
N VAL A 34 -0.01 -7.20 14.04
CA VAL A 34 -0.96 -6.31 13.35
C VAL A 34 -0.96 -4.94 13.99
N ASN A 35 -0.89 -3.88 13.18
CA ASN A 35 -0.88 -2.50 13.65
C ASN A 35 -1.95 -1.69 12.93
N ASP A 36 -2.65 -0.85 13.66
CA ASP A 36 -3.56 0.18 13.16
C ASP A 36 -3.73 1.30 14.20
N LEU A 37 -4.28 2.44 13.80
CA LEU A 37 -4.74 3.49 14.71
C LEU A 37 -6.05 3.10 15.43
N ASP A 38 -6.86 2.25 14.81
CA ASP A 38 -8.11 1.73 15.34
C ASP A 38 -7.82 0.52 16.27
N GLU A 39 -7.76 0.81 17.58
CA GLU A 39 -7.45 -0.20 18.61
C GLU A 39 -8.43 -1.39 18.61
N ASP A 40 -9.72 -1.13 18.40
CA ASP A 40 -10.72 -2.18 18.42
C ASP A 40 -10.60 -3.08 17.19
N ALA A 41 -10.38 -2.48 16.02
CA ALA A 41 -10.18 -3.23 14.78
C ALA A 41 -8.90 -4.07 14.82
N VAL A 42 -7.78 -3.52 15.30
CA VAL A 42 -6.51 -4.26 15.38
C VAL A 42 -6.59 -5.41 16.40
N ARG A 43 -7.27 -5.21 17.54
CA ARG A 43 -7.54 -6.25 18.54
C ARG A 43 -8.39 -7.39 17.96
N GLN A 44 -9.40 -7.05 17.16
CA GLN A 44 -10.21 -8.04 16.48
C GLN A 44 -9.36 -8.89 15.52
N VAL A 45 -8.57 -8.25 14.64
CA VAL A 45 -7.72 -8.94 13.68
C VAL A 45 -6.66 -9.80 14.37
N ALA A 46 -6.04 -9.32 15.46
CA ALA A 46 -5.11 -10.11 16.25
C ALA A 46 -5.78 -11.38 16.80
N THR A 47 -7.00 -11.27 17.33
CA THR A 47 -7.77 -12.41 17.82
C THR A 47 -8.08 -13.41 16.69
N GLU A 48 -8.51 -12.94 15.54
CA GLU A 48 -8.88 -13.77 14.38
C GLU A 48 -7.68 -14.50 13.78
N THR A 49 -6.50 -13.91 13.81
CA THR A 49 -5.27 -14.45 13.24
C THR A 49 -4.41 -15.22 14.25
N GLY A 50 -4.73 -15.15 15.54
CA GLY A 50 -3.85 -15.62 16.60
C GLY A 50 -2.56 -14.81 16.73
N GLY A 51 -2.55 -13.60 16.18
CA GLY A 51 -1.40 -12.69 16.17
C GLY A 51 -1.35 -11.78 17.41
N THR A 52 -0.46 -10.79 17.34
CA THR A 52 -0.28 -9.77 18.39
C THR A 52 -0.74 -8.42 17.90
N GLU A 53 -1.54 -7.72 18.70
CA GLU A 53 -1.95 -6.34 18.44
C GLU A 53 -0.88 -5.33 18.87
N VAL A 54 -0.63 -4.33 18.06
CA VAL A 54 0.15 -3.13 18.42
C VAL A 54 -0.59 -1.93 17.86
N ALA A 55 -1.48 -1.34 18.66
CA ALA A 55 -2.17 -0.11 18.25
C ALA A 55 -1.19 1.07 18.25
N GLY A 56 -1.28 1.94 17.26
CA GLY A 56 -0.43 3.14 17.19
C GLY A 56 -0.18 3.64 15.77
N ASP A 57 0.49 4.78 15.69
CA ASP A 57 0.78 5.48 14.45
C ASP A 57 2.00 4.87 13.74
N ALA A 58 1.77 4.22 12.61
CA ALA A 58 2.83 3.65 11.76
C ALA A 58 3.50 4.68 10.83
N ALA A 59 3.25 5.97 11.01
CA ALA A 59 3.82 7.03 10.18
C ALA A 59 4.83 7.91 10.94
N SER A 60 4.54 8.29 12.19
CA SER A 60 5.43 9.13 13.00
C SER A 60 6.74 8.40 13.36
N GLU A 61 7.77 9.17 13.69
CA GLU A 61 9.07 8.63 14.08
C GLU A 61 8.97 7.75 15.33
N ASP A 62 8.33 8.26 16.36
CA ASP A 62 8.14 7.55 17.63
C ASP A 62 7.24 6.32 17.45
N GLY A 63 6.12 6.46 16.75
CA GLY A 63 5.19 5.34 16.54
C GLY A 63 5.79 4.20 15.72
N VAL A 64 6.59 4.50 14.70
CA VAL A 64 7.33 3.46 13.95
C VAL A 64 8.38 2.79 14.84
N ALA A 65 9.09 3.56 15.67
CA ALA A 65 10.10 3.00 16.57
C ALA A 65 9.45 2.06 17.62
N GLU A 66 8.32 2.49 18.21
CA GLU A 66 7.56 1.68 19.17
C GLU A 66 6.99 0.40 18.51
N LEU A 67 6.43 0.51 17.32
CA LEU A 67 5.94 -0.65 16.57
C LEU A 67 7.05 -1.66 16.31
N VAL A 68 8.18 -1.21 15.79
CA VAL A 68 9.30 -2.11 15.45
C VAL A 68 9.89 -2.75 16.71
N ALA A 69 10.03 -1.99 17.81
CA ALA A 69 10.50 -2.52 19.08
C ALA A 69 9.54 -3.59 19.63
N SER A 70 8.24 -3.28 19.73
CA SER A 70 7.22 -4.21 20.18
C SER A 70 7.14 -5.47 19.30
N ALA A 71 7.22 -5.29 17.98
CA ALA A 71 7.23 -6.43 17.06
C ALA A 71 8.46 -7.33 17.29
N ARG A 72 9.64 -6.77 17.53
CA ARG A 72 10.83 -7.56 17.85
C ARG A 72 10.70 -8.34 19.17
N ASP A 73 10.10 -7.73 20.18
CA ASP A 73 9.88 -8.40 21.48
C ASP A 73 8.95 -9.63 21.34
N HIS A 74 7.92 -9.54 20.48
CA HIS A 74 6.97 -10.64 20.28
C HIS A 74 7.46 -11.68 19.26
N LEU A 75 8.10 -11.25 18.19
CA LEU A 75 8.51 -12.11 17.07
C LEU A 75 9.95 -12.61 17.20
N GLY A 76 10.81 -11.94 17.97
CA GLY A 76 12.26 -12.15 17.99
C GLY A 76 12.92 -11.54 16.75
N LYS A 77 12.49 -11.96 15.55
CA LYS A 77 12.94 -11.44 14.27
C LYS A 77 11.74 -10.99 13.42
N ILE A 78 11.87 -9.88 12.72
CA ILE A 78 10.92 -9.45 11.69
C ILE A 78 11.48 -9.89 10.34
N ASP A 79 10.85 -10.89 9.72
CA ASP A 79 11.25 -11.42 8.41
C ASP A 79 10.59 -10.67 7.25
N VAL A 80 9.33 -10.24 7.46
CA VAL A 80 8.52 -9.51 6.48
C VAL A 80 7.86 -8.30 7.15
N TYR A 81 7.94 -7.15 6.48
CA TYR A 81 7.24 -5.94 6.89
C TYR A 81 6.37 -5.41 5.75
N PHE A 82 5.07 -5.38 5.97
CA PHE A 82 4.11 -4.76 5.07
C PHE A 82 3.89 -3.30 5.48
N ALA A 83 4.53 -2.38 4.76
CA ALA A 83 4.27 -0.95 4.83
C ALA A 83 2.97 -0.66 4.06
N ASN A 84 1.83 -0.99 4.69
CA ASN A 84 0.52 -0.97 4.06
C ASN A 84 -0.33 0.23 4.50
N ALA A 85 -0.11 0.80 5.69
CA ALA A 85 -0.82 1.99 6.13
C ALA A 85 -0.77 3.10 5.06
N GLY A 86 -1.91 3.69 4.76
CA GLY A 86 -2.00 4.72 3.73
C GLY A 86 -3.35 5.43 3.75
N ILE A 87 -3.36 6.66 3.26
CA ILE A 87 -4.56 7.52 3.20
C ILE A 87 -4.71 8.12 1.80
N ASP A 88 -5.95 8.42 1.42
CA ASP A 88 -6.31 9.26 0.27
C ASP A 88 -7.04 10.50 0.79
N VAL A 89 -6.36 11.63 0.73
CA VAL A 89 -6.85 12.94 1.18
C VAL A 89 -6.42 14.01 0.20
N GLY A 90 -7.08 15.16 0.21
CA GLY A 90 -6.69 16.29 -0.61
C GLY A 90 -7.00 16.10 -2.09
N HIS A 91 -8.25 16.32 -2.46
CA HIS A 91 -8.74 16.19 -3.83
C HIS A 91 -8.67 17.53 -4.58
N GLY A 92 -8.39 17.46 -5.89
CA GLY A 92 -8.30 18.64 -6.75
C GLY A 92 -7.05 19.50 -6.54
N LEU A 93 -6.97 20.60 -7.30
CA LEU A 93 -5.85 21.53 -7.23
C LEU A 93 -5.83 22.35 -5.93
N ASP A 94 -6.99 22.55 -5.33
CA ASP A 94 -7.19 23.34 -4.10
C ASP A 94 -6.96 22.53 -2.82
N ALA A 95 -6.39 21.33 -2.93
CA ALA A 95 -6.04 20.48 -1.78
C ALA A 95 -5.20 21.28 -0.76
N PRO A 96 -5.62 21.34 0.53
CA PRO A 96 -4.92 22.10 1.55
C PRO A 96 -3.48 21.61 1.77
N ALA A 97 -2.58 22.51 2.19
CA ALA A 97 -1.18 22.14 2.46
C ALA A 97 -1.05 21.09 3.57
N GLU A 98 -1.97 21.10 4.53
CA GLU A 98 -2.04 20.09 5.59
C GLU A 98 -2.34 18.67 5.05
N ASP A 99 -3.20 18.54 4.04
CA ASP A 99 -3.49 17.25 3.41
C ASP A 99 -2.25 16.71 2.66
N TRP A 100 -1.53 17.60 1.96
CA TRP A 100 -0.25 17.26 1.34
C TRP A 100 0.76 16.76 2.38
N ALA A 101 0.93 17.51 3.47
CA ALA A 101 1.87 17.15 4.54
C ALA A 101 1.49 15.81 5.17
N ARG A 102 0.20 15.62 5.51
CA ARG A 102 -0.32 14.40 6.12
C ARG A 102 -0.16 13.18 5.19
N ALA A 103 -0.49 13.34 3.91
CA ALA A 103 -0.35 12.24 2.95
C ALA A 103 1.12 11.86 2.73
N VAL A 104 2.03 12.81 2.65
CA VAL A 104 3.48 12.53 2.58
C VAL A 104 3.95 11.82 3.83
N GLU A 105 3.51 12.26 5.01
CA GLU A 105 3.88 11.65 6.29
C GLU A 105 3.46 10.17 6.34
N VAL A 106 2.21 9.88 6.00
CA VAL A 106 1.67 8.51 6.08
C VAL A 106 2.15 7.65 4.92
N ASN A 107 1.93 8.11 3.68
CA ASN A 107 2.14 7.27 2.48
C ASN A 107 3.61 7.13 2.06
N VAL A 108 4.52 7.97 2.61
CA VAL A 108 5.92 7.99 2.22
C VAL A 108 6.85 7.87 3.43
N MET A 109 6.77 8.82 4.37
CA MET A 109 7.73 8.89 5.47
C MET A 109 7.60 7.73 6.45
N GLY A 110 6.39 7.21 6.70
CA GLY A 110 6.20 5.99 7.46
C GLY A 110 6.99 4.81 6.87
N HIS A 111 6.95 4.65 5.54
CA HIS A 111 7.72 3.59 4.84
C HIS A 111 9.24 3.82 4.97
N VAL A 112 9.69 5.07 4.83
CA VAL A 112 11.12 5.43 4.98
C VAL A 112 11.61 5.11 6.38
N ARG A 113 10.88 5.54 7.42
CA ARG A 113 11.23 5.29 8.82
C ARG A 113 11.27 3.81 9.16
N ALA A 114 10.27 3.05 8.70
CA ALA A 114 10.26 1.60 8.89
C ALA A 114 11.50 0.94 8.25
N ALA A 115 11.85 1.31 7.02
CA ALA A 115 13.04 0.78 6.37
C ALA A 115 14.33 1.16 7.13
N GLN A 116 14.44 2.39 7.66
CA GLN A 116 15.57 2.83 8.48
C GLN A 116 15.74 1.99 9.75
N GLN A 117 14.64 1.53 10.34
CA GLN A 117 14.67 0.67 11.53
C GLN A 117 14.98 -0.82 11.21
N LEU A 118 14.59 -1.29 10.04
CA LEU A 118 14.63 -2.72 9.69
C LEU A 118 15.87 -3.11 8.90
N VAL A 119 16.23 -2.31 7.88
CA VAL A 119 17.30 -2.68 6.93
C VAL A 119 18.65 -2.92 7.60
N PRO A 120 19.13 -2.10 8.57
CA PRO A 120 20.40 -2.39 9.23
C PRO A 120 20.46 -3.79 9.83
N ALA A 121 19.44 -4.19 10.58
CA ALA A 121 19.36 -5.52 11.19
C ALA A 121 19.26 -6.63 10.15
N TRP A 122 18.51 -6.44 9.06
CA TRP A 122 18.43 -7.40 7.97
C TRP A 122 19.77 -7.62 7.27
N LEU A 123 20.56 -6.57 7.11
CA LEU A 123 21.89 -6.68 6.51
C LEU A 123 22.87 -7.50 7.38
N GLU A 124 22.66 -7.52 8.69
CA GLU A 124 23.45 -8.32 9.64
C GLU A 124 22.96 -9.77 9.74
N THR A 125 21.66 -10.01 9.55
CA THR A 125 21.01 -11.30 9.76
C THR A 125 20.71 -12.09 8.49
N GLY A 126 21.20 -11.64 7.34
CA GLY A 126 21.09 -12.35 6.06
C GLY A 126 19.86 -11.99 5.22
N GLY A 127 19.17 -10.90 5.56
CA GLY A 127 18.10 -10.34 4.73
C GLY A 127 16.73 -10.30 5.39
N GLY A 128 15.79 -9.72 4.65
CA GLY A 128 14.38 -9.60 5.02
C GLY A 128 13.55 -9.10 3.84
N ARG A 129 12.25 -8.99 4.01
CA ARG A 129 11.33 -8.57 2.95
C ARG A 129 10.55 -7.32 3.35
N PHE A 130 10.62 -6.31 2.48
CA PHE A 130 9.89 -5.05 2.63
C PHE A 130 8.85 -4.92 1.52
N VAL A 131 7.57 -4.93 1.87
CA VAL A 131 6.47 -4.89 0.92
C VAL A 131 5.70 -3.58 1.09
N VAL A 132 5.66 -2.77 0.05
CA VAL A 132 4.99 -1.46 0.06
C VAL A 132 3.62 -1.58 -0.61
N THR A 133 2.55 -1.23 0.07
CA THR A 133 1.25 -1.05 -0.56
C THR A 133 1.20 0.33 -1.24
N ALA A 134 1.61 0.34 -2.50
CA ALA A 134 1.50 1.50 -3.36
C ALA A 134 0.07 1.60 -3.96
N SER A 135 -0.05 1.73 -5.26
CA SER A 135 -1.30 1.76 -6.02
C SER A 135 -0.97 1.78 -7.53
N ALA A 136 -1.89 1.40 -8.38
CA ALA A 136 -1.83 1.72 -9.80
C ALA A 136 -1.69 3.24 -10.03
N ALA A 137 -2.22 4.09 -9.13
CA ALA A 137 -2.02 5.54 -9.14
C ALA A 137 -0.55 5.96 -9.02
N GLY A 138 0.32 5.13 -8.46
CA GLY A 138 1.77 5.37 -8.39
C GLY A 138 2.52 4.99 -9.66
N LEU A 139 1.95 4.17 -10.53
CA LEU A 139 2.48 3.83 -11.85
C LEU A 139 1.83 4.66 -12.97
N LEU A 140 0.59 5.03 -12.77
CA LEU A 140 -0.24 5.75 -13.73
C LEU A 140 -0.51 7.19 -13.22
N THR A 141 -1.76 7.55 -13.06
CA THR A 141 -2.19 8.80 -12.40
C THR A 141 -3.66 8.64 -12.07
N MET A 142 -4.08 9.06 -10.89
CA MET A 142 -5.50 9.08 -10.53
C MET A 142 -6.04 10.50 -10.73
N LEU A 143 -7.02 10.63 -11.62
CA LEU A 143 -7.72 11.90 -11.84
C LEU A 143 -8.44 12.31 -10.55
N GLY A 144 -8.49 13.60 -10.25
CA GLY A 144 -9.13 14.13 -9.05
C GLY A 144 -8.32 14.04 -7.76
N SER A 145 -7.34 13.13 -7.65
CA SER A 145 -6.53 12.93 -6.42
C SER A 145 -5.04 13.17 -6.67
N PRO A 146 -4.61 14.44 -6.82
CA PRO A 146 -3.20 14.77 -7.09
C PRO A 146 -2.29 14.39 -5.93
N VAL A 147 -2.72 14.61 -4.67
CA VAL A 147 -1.96 14.28 -3.46
C VAL A 147 -1.67 12.78 -3.40
N TYR A 148 -2.70 11.96 -3.60
CA TYR A 148 -2.57 10.51 -3.62
C TYR A 148 -1.65 10.04 -4.75
N SER A 149 -1.85 10.54 -5.98
CA SER A 149 -1.01 10.19 -7.12
C SER A 149 0.46 10.49 -6.86
N VAL A 150 0.79 11.68 -6.35
CA VAL A 150 2.18 12.08 -6.06
C VAL A 150 2.78 11.20 -4.97
N THR A 151 2.07 10.99 -3.86
CA THR A 151 2.59 10.19 -2.74
C THR A 151 2.76 8.71 -3.10
N LYS A 152 1.87 8.13 -3.92
CA LYS A 152 2.03 6.75 -4.38
C LYS A 152 3.13 6.58 -5.44
N HIS A 153 3.41 7.59 -6.27
CA HIS A 153 4.63 7.61 -7.10
C HIS A 153 5.90 7.68 -6.22
N ALA A 154 5.89 8.52 -5.19
CA ALA A 154 7.01 8.63 -4.26
C ALA A 154 7.27 7.31 -3.51
N ALA A 155 6.21 6.61 -3.07
CA ALA A 155 6.32 5.30 -2.42
C ALA A 155 6.96 4.25 -3.35
N ILE A 156 6.58 4.22 -4.64
CA ILE A 156 7.21 3.34 -5.63
C ILE A 156 8.67 3.73 -5.84
N GLY A 157 8.97 5.01 -6.04
CA GLY A 157 10.36 5.49 -6.23
C GLY A 157 11.25 5.14 -5.04
N PHE A 158 10.74 5.24 -3.81
CA PHE A 158 11.45 4.78 -2.62
C PHE A 158 11.67 3.27 -2.61
N ALA A 159 10.66 2.48 -2.94
CA ALA A 159 10.76 1.02 -3.03
C ALA A 159 11.76 0.58 -4.10
N GLU A 160 11.76 1.21 -5.27
CA GLU A 160 12.74 0.97 -6.35
C GLU A 160 14.17 1.27 -5.88
N TRP A 161 14.38 2.43 -5.27
CA TRP A 161 15.69 2.80 -4.73
C TRP A 161 16.17 1.79 -3.68
N LEU A 162 15.28 1.39 -2.76
CA LEU A 162 15.59 0.42 -1.71
C LEU A 162 15.98 -0.94 -2.30
N SER A 163 15.22 -1.43 -3.28
CA SER A 163 15.49 -2.67 -4.01
C SER A 163 16.84 -2.62 -4.75
N ALA A 164 17.07 -1.55 -5.51
CA ALA A 164 18.31 -1.38 -6.27
C ALA A 164 19.55 -1.27 -5.37
N THR A 165 19.38 -0.66 -4.18
CA THR A 165 20.50 -0.41 -3.25
C THR A 165 20.84 -1.64 -2.41
N TYR A 166 19.86 -2.38 -1.92
CA TYR A 166 20.07 -3.43 -0.93
C TYR A 166 19.68 -4.85 -1.41
N GLY A 167 19.08 -4.98 -2.61
CA GLY A 167 18.65 -6.28 -3.14
C GLY A 167 19.80 -7.29 -3.22
N HIS A 168 20.98 -6.88 -3.67
CA HIS A 168 22.18 -7.73 -3.73
C HIS A 168 22.71 -8.20 -2.35
N ARG A 169 22.15 -7.64 -1.27
CA ARG A 169 22.49 -7.95 0.14
C ARG A 169 21.38 -8.73 0.86
N GLY A 170 20.42 -9.30 0.13
CA GLY A 170 19.36 -10.12 0.68
C GLY A 170 18.10 -9.38 1.12
N VAL A 171 17.99 -8.07 0.85
CA VAL A 171 16.74 -7.32 1.12
C VAL A 171 15.83 -7.41 -0.10
N VAL A 172 14.78 -8.23 -0.01
CA VAL A 172 13.75 -8.33 -1.04
C VAL A 172 12.74 -7.21 -0.87
N VAL A 173 12.52 -6.42 -1.92
CA VAL A 173 11.56 -5.30 -1.89
C VAL A 173 10.50 -5.51 -2.96
N GLN A 174 9.23 -5.32 -2.59
CA GLN A 174 8.09 -5.49 -3.49
C GLN A 174 7.12 -4.31 -3.35
N ALA A 175 6.43 -3.97 -4.43
CA ALA A 175 5.40 -2.93 -4.46
C ALA A 175 4.08 -3.51 -4.97
N ILE A 176 3.04 -3.44 -4.14
CA ILE A 176 1.67 -3.83 -4.49
C ILE A 176 1.00 -2.64 -5.17
N CYS A 177 0.52 -2.82 -6.40
CA CYS A 177 -0.06 -1.75 -7.20
C CYS A 177 -1.48 -2.10 -7.67
N PRO A 178 -2.46 -2.18 -6.77
CA PRO A 178 -3.85 -2.44 -7.11
C PRO A 178 -4.53 -1.23 -7.76
N GLN A 179 -5.58 -1.48 -8.54
CA GLN A 179 -6.60 -0.49 -8.90
C GLN A 179 -7.73 -0.47 -7.85
N GLY A 180 -8.99 -0.41 -8.24
CA GLY A 180 -10.12 -0.43 -7.32
C GLY A 180 -10.16 -1.71 -6.49
N VAL A 181 -10.19 -1.57 -5.17
CA VAL A 181 -10.38 -2.67 -4.21
C VAL A 181 -11.54 -2.30 -3.32
N LYS A 182 -12.47 -3.22 -3.09
CA LYS A 182 -13.68 -3.02 -2.28
C LYS A 182 -13.31 -2.78 -0.81
N THR A 183 -13.01 -1.54 -0.51
CA THR A 183 -12.61 -1.03 0.81
C THR A 183 -13.32 0.28 1.07
N ARG A 184 -13.35 0.72 2.33
CA ARG A 184 -13.88 2.03 2.68
C ARG A 184 -13.30 3.17 1.82
N MET A 185 -12.02 3.12 1.48
CA MET A 185 -11.38 4.11 0.60
C MET A 185 -12.02 4.17 -0.79
N LEU A 186 -12.43 3.05 -1.36
CA LEU A 186 -13.14 3.02 -2.65
C LEU A 186 -14.58 3.58 -2.51
N ASP A 187 -15.26 3.26 -1.42
CA ASP A 187 -16.62 3.75 -1.17
C ASP A 187 -16.64 5.27 -0.99
N GLU A 188 -15.59 5.84 -0.40
CA GLU A 188 -15.39 7.28 -0.20
C GLU A 188 -14.92 8.01 -1.48
N ALA A 189 -14.53 7.30 -2.55
CA ALA A 189 -14.01 7.89 -3.78
C ALA A 189 -15.04 8.64 -4.63
N GLY A 190 -16.32 8.65 -4.29
CA GLY A 190 -17.38 9.44 -4.91
C GLY A 190 -17.47 9.21 -6.44
N ALA A 191 -17.46 10.28 -7.24
CA ALA A 191 -17.59 10.20 -8.70
C ALA A 191 -16.46 9.41 -9.39
N LEU A 192 -15.31 9.24 -8.74
CA LEU A 192 -14.18 8.45 -9.24
C LEU A 192 -14.41 6.94 -9.10
N GLN A 193 -15.35 6.52 -8.24
CA GLN A 193 -15.65 5.10 -8.01
C GLN A 193 -15.93 4.35 -9.33
N GLY A 194 -16.73 4.94 -10.22
CA GLY A 194 -17.06 4.34 -11.52
C GLY A 194 -15.85 4.15 -12.44
N ILE A 195 -14.80 4.95 -12.27
CA ILE A 195 -13.54 4.81 -13.02
C ILE A 195 -12.65 3.76 -12.37
N LEU A 196 -12.54 3.80 -11.05
CA LEU A 196 -11.72 2.88 -10.27
C LEU A 196 -12.28 1.44 -10.29
N SER A 197 -13.59 1.28 -10.45
CA SER A 197 -14.26 -0.01 -10.60
C SER A 197 -14.45 -0.45 -12.05
N ARG A 198 -13.96 0.34 -13.03
CA ARG A 198 -14.14 0.05 -14.46
C ARG A 198 -13.63 -1.33 -14.86
N ASP A 199 -12.52 -1.74 -14.29
CA ASP A 199 -11.87 -3.02 -14.55
C ASP A 199 -12.20 -4.05 -13.46
N THR A 200 -13.39 -4.00 -12.86
CA THR A 200 -13.87 -4.86 -11.78
C THR A 200 -13.06 -4.69 -10.48
N ALA A 201 -13.65 -4.03 -9.49
CA ALA A 201 -13.01 -3.91 -8.17
C ALA A 201 -12.83 -5.30 -7.53
N LEU A 202 -11.60 -5.58 -7.09
CA LEU A 202 -11.25 -6.82 -6.41
C LEU A 202 -11.69 -6.79 -4.94
N GLU A 203 -11.88 -7.97 -4.36
CA GLU A 203 -11.96 -8.10 -2.91
C GLU A 203 -10.55 -7.95 -2.30
N PRO A 204 -10.41 -7.47 -1.05
CA PRO A 204 -9.13 -7.41 -0.37
C PRO A 204 -8.38 -8.75 -0.33
N GLU A 205 -9.10 -9.85 -0.23
CA GLU A 205 -8.59 -11.22 -0.21
C GLU A 205 -7.93 -11.61 -1.54
N ASP A 206 -8.48 -11.15 -2.68
CA ASP A 206 -7.87 -11.37 -4.01
C ASP A 206 -6.52 -10.65 -4.11
N VAL A 207 -6.43 -9.45 -3.52
CA VAL A 207 -5.16 -8.72 -3.44
C VAL A 207 -4.16 -9.46 -2.56
N ALA A 208 -4.58 -9.95 -1.40
CA ALA A 208 -3.70 -10.72 -0.50
C ALA A 208 -3.20 -12.02 -1.14
N GLU A 209 -4.04 -12.71 -1.92
CA GLU A 209 -3.63 -13.89 -2.69
C GLU A 209 -2.61 -13.52 -3.79
N ALA A 210 -2.85 -12.44 -4.53
CA ALA A 210 -1.90 -11.95 -5.54
C ALA A 210 -0.55 -11.58 -4.92
N VAL A 211 -0.55 -11.02 -3.70
CA VAL A 211 0.67 -10.72 -2.94
C VAL A 211 1.38 -12.01 -2.57
N TRP A 212 0.67 -12.99 -2.03
CA TRP A 212 1.26 -14.30 -1.70
C TRP A 212 1.93 -14.94 -2.90
N GLN A 213 1.27 -14.94 -4.07
CA GLN A 213 1.85 -15.47 -5.30
C GLN A 213 3.10 -14.67 -5.73
N GLY A 214 3.07 -13.34 -5.63
CA GLY A 214 4.21 -12.47 -5.95
C GLY A 214 5.39 -12.64 -4.99
N MET A 215 5.14 -13.08 -3.76
CA MET A 215 6.20 -13.41 -2.79
C MET A 215 6.93 -14.72 -3.12
N GLN A 216 6.33 -15.61 -3.91
CA GLN A 216 6.96 -16.89 -4.27
C GLN A 216 8.05 -16.73 -5.35
N ASP A 217 7.98 -15.70 -6.20
CA ASP A 217 8.93 -15.46 -7.29
C ASP A 217 9.72 -14.15 -7.15
N ASP A 218 9.60 -13.46 -6.01
CA ASP A 218 10.32 -12.23 -5.66
C ASP A 218 10.18 -11.09 -6.68
N ARG A 219 9.12 -11.12 -7.52
CA ARG A 219 8.87 -10.02 -8.49
C ARG A 219 8.68 -8.70 -7.77
N PHE A 220 9.28 -7.63 -8.29
CA PHE A 220 9.19 -6.30 -7.67
C PHE A 220 7.78 -5.73 -7.71
N LEU A 221 7.14 -5.72 -8.90
CA LEU A 221 5.76 -5.23 -9.04
C LEU A 221 4.77 -6.38 -8.88
N ILE A 222 3.91 -6.26 -7.87
CA ILE A 222 2.75 -7.13 -7.69
C ILE A 222 1.53 -6.38 -8.22
N LEU A 223 0.97 -6.86 -9.32
CA LEU A 223 -0.14 -6.24 -10.04
C LEU A 223 -1.39 -7.13 -9.92
N PRO A 224 -2.24 -6.93 -8.89
CA PRO A 224 -3.46 -7.73 -8.71
C PRO A 224 -4.41 -7.58 -9.91
N HIS A 225 -4.38 -6.42 -10.58
CA HIS A 225 -5.10 -6.15 -11.81
C HIS A 225 -4.13 -6.25 -13.01
N PRO A 226 -4.19 -7.32 -13.81
CA PRO A 226 -3.19 -7.59 -14.87
C PRO A 226 -3.13 -6.51 -15.95
N GLU A 227 -4.22 -5.80 -16.19
CA GLU A 227 -4.32 -4.71 -17.16
C GLU A 227 -3.43 -3.51 -16.82
N VAL A 228 -3.07 -3.32 -15.54
CA VAL A 228 -2.16 -2.25 -15.10
C VAL A 228 -0.81 -2.36 -15.81
N ALA A 229 -0.32 -3.57 -16.05
CA ALA A 229 0.92 -3.78 -16.79
C ALA A 229 0.86 -3.20 -18.21
N LYS A 230 -0.28 -3.36 -18.90
CA LYS A 230 -0.50 -2.83 -20.26
C LYS A 230 -0.58 -1.31 -20.25
N TYR A 231 -1.30 -0.75 -19.28
CA TYR A 231 -1.43 0.72 -19.13
C TYR A 231 -0.08 1.36 -18.82
N TYR A 232 0.70 0.75 -17.93
CA TYR A 232 2.02 1.24 -17.56
C TYR A 232 3.01 1.17 -18.73
N ALA A 233 3.04 0.07 -19.47
CA ALA A 233 3.85 -0.07 -20.67
C ALA A 233 3.46 0.98 -21.74
N PHE A 234 2.16 1.22 -21.95
CA PHE A 234 1.68 2.24 -22.90
C PHE A 234 2.09 3.65 -22.45
N ARG A 235 1.94 3.97 -21.14
CA ARG A 235 2.38 5.25 -20.58
C ARG A 235 3.87 5.48 -20.82
N ALA A 236 4.71 4.47 -20.62
CA ALA A 236 6.15 4.57 -20.77
C ALA A 236 6.59 4.74 -22.23
N THR A 237 5.91 4.07 -23.17
CA THR A 237 6.29 4.06 -24.59
C THR A 237 5.61 5.15 -25.41
N ASN A 238 4.50 5.72 -24.93
CA ASN A 238 3.72 6.77 -25.61
C ASN A 238 3.05 7.71 -24.60
N THR A 239 3.87 8.47 -23.88
CA THR A 239 3.41 9.38 -22.82
C THR A 239 2.41 10.43 -23.31
N ASP A 240 2.63 11.03 -24.49
CA ASP A 240 1.71 12.03 -25.05
C ASP A 240 0.36 11.43 -25.42
N GLY A 241 0.35 10.23 -26.00
CA GLY A 241 -0.88 9.47 -26.27
C GLY A 241 -1.63 9.08 -24.99
N TRP A 242 -0.88 8.67 -23.96
CA TRP A 242 -1.43 8.42 -22.63
C TRP A 242 -2.10 9.68 -22.05
N LEU A 243 -1.41 10.80 -22.00
CA LEU A 243 -1.95 12.07 -21.49
C LEU A 243 -3.15 12.56 -22.30
N ALA A 244 -3.15 12.36 -23.63
CA ALA A 244 -4.30 12.68 -24.47
C ALA A 244 -5.53 11.79 -24.10
N GLY A 245 -5.29 10.53 -23.75
CA GLY A 245 -6.32 9.63 -23.21
C GLY A 245 -6.90 10.12 -21.89
N MET A 246 -6.03 10.46 -20.96
CA MET A 246 -6.40 10.96 -19.63
C MET A 246 -7.20 12.28 -19.71
N ARG A 247 -6.81 13.21 -20.59
CA ARG A 247 -7.59 14.46 -20.84
C ARG A 247 -9.00 14.17 -21.35
N ARG A 248 -9.16 13.19 -22.25
CA ARG A 248 -10.51 12.79 -22.72
C ARG A 248 -11.34 12.16 -21.61
N LEU A 249 -10.71 11.41 -20.71
CA LEU A 249 -11.38 10.82 -19.56
C LEU A 249 -11.81 11.90 -18.57
N GLN A 250 -10.92 12.88 -18.27
CA GLN A 250 -11.27 14.02 -17.41
C GLN A 250 -12.46 14.81 -17.97
N ALA A 251 -12.46 15.13 -19.26
CA ALA A 251 -13.59 15.83 -19.88
C ALA A 251 -14.93 15.09 -19.77
N LYS A 252 -14.92 13.77 -19.77
CA LYS A 252 -16.13 12.96 -19.52
C LYS A 252 -16.60 13.04 -18.07
N LEU A 253 -15.65 13.09 -17.11
CA LEU A 253 -15.98 13.25 -15.69
C LEU A 253 -16.61 14.62 -15.44
N ASP A 254 -16.02 15.67 -16.00
CA ASP A 254 -16.53 17.03 -15.85
C ASP A 254 -17.96 17.15 -16.40
N ALA A 255 -18.21 16.61 -17.59
CA ALA A 255 -19.54 16.58 -18.18
C ALA A 255 -20.55 15.77 -17.37
N ALA A 256 -20.12 14.66 -16.75
CA ALA A 256 -20.99 13.86 -15.89
C ALA A 256 -21.33 14.57 -14.57
N ALA A 257 -20.36 15.29 -14.01
CA ALA A 257 -20.56 16.09 -12.79
C ALA A 257 -21.54 17.26 -13.05
N GLU A 258 -21.40 17.97 -14.18
CA GLU A 258 -22.32 19.02 -14.59
C GLU A 258 -23.75 18.49 -14.80
N ALA A 259 -23.90 17.32 -15.39
CA ALA A 259 -25.22 16.69 -15.63
C ALA A 259 -25.92 16.23 -14.35
N SER A 260 -25.15 15.94 -13.28
CA SER A 260 -25.69 15.49 -11.99
C SER A 260 -26.15 16.65 -11.10
N GLY A 261 -25.86 17.91 -11.46
CA GLY A 261 -26.19 19.11 -10.69
C GLY A 261 -25.47 19.18 -9.33
N PRO A 262 -25.52 20.33 -8.64
CA PRO A 262 -24.99 20.43 -7.30
C PRO A 262 -25.81 19.53 -6.36
N ALA A 263 -25.12 18.69 -5.59
CA ALA A 263 -25.78 17.94 -4.52
C ALA A 263 -26.51 18.91 -3.61
N SER A 264 -27.85 18.85 -3.60
CA SER A 264 -28.76 19.70 -2.81
C SER A 264 -28.66 19.38 -1.33
#